data_deae0b8c24989deb0258077c7b116f2f
#
_entry.id   deae0b8c24989deb0258077c7b116f2f
#
_cell.length_a   1.000
_cell.length_b   1.000
_cell.length_c   1.000
_cell.angle_alpha   90.00
_cell.angle_beta   90.00
_cell.angle_gamma   90.00
#
_symmetry.space_group_name_H-M   'P 1'
#
loop_
_entity.id
_entity.type
_entity.pdbx_description
1 polymer ?
#
loop_
_entity_poly.entity_id
_entity_poly.type
_entity_poly.pdbx_seq_one_letter_code
_entity_poly.pdbx_strand_id
1 'polypeptide(L)'
;MSAITDIKDQYVTYETAKALKDKGFNEPVHRIIWKHGDKISTVTSLEKMCNSDLDSNDMCSCPTHQMVLSWLRVVHHLFIEVGVGVSLNGIYSFDYLVLDNGCKYIRKAFTGTTYEDATEKAIQDCLANFCE
;
A
#
# COMPACT_ATOMS: atom_id res chain seq x y z
N MET A 1 17.28 -18.22 18.25
CA MET A 1 16.97 -17.76 17.11
C MET A 1 15.62 -17.24 16.99
N SER A 2 15.51 -16.07 16.78
CA SER A 2 14.26 -15.42 16.93
C SER A 2 13.79 -14.72 15.68
N ALA A 3 14.47 -14.94 14.59
CA ALA A 3 14.18 -14.20 13.39
C ALA A 3 12.76 -14.39 12.90
N ILE A 4 12.19 -15.54 13.15
CA ILE A 4 10.85 -15.84 12.67
C ILE A 4 9.78 -15.10 13.43
N THR A 5 10.12 -14.59 14.60
CA THR A 5 9.13 -13.89 15.41
C THR A 5 8.97 -12.43 15.03
N ASP A 6 9.75 -11.95 14.05
CA ASP A 6 9.72 -10.55 13.67
C ASP A 6 8.79 -10.26 12.49
N ILE A 7 7.78 -11.09 12.31
CA ILE A 7 6.76 -10.81 11.30
C ILE A 7 5.97 -9.61 11.76
N LYS A 8 6.00 -8.57 10.95
CA LYS A 8 5.33 -7.32 11.27
C LYS A 8 4.35 -6.97 10.17
N ASP A 9 3.35 -6.22 10.54
CA ASP A 9 2.44 -5.66 9.56
C ASP A 9 3.22 -4.75 8.62
N GLN A 10 2.90 -4.83 7.35
CA GLN A 10 3.52 -3.98 6.35
C GLN A 10 2.64 -2.77 6.11
N TYR A 11 3.22 -1.61 6.27
CA TYR A 11 2.51 -0.33 6.13
C TYR A 11 2.93 0.35 4.85
N VAL A 12 2.02 1.17 4.31
CA VAL A 12 2.32 1.95 3.11
C VAL A 12 3.34 3.04 3.43
N THR A 13 4.02 3.52 2.41
CA THR A 13 4.95 4.63 2.53
C THR A 13 4.19 5.94 2.68
N TYR A 14 4.90 7.01 3.04
CA TYR A 14 4.28 8.34 3.15
C TYR A 14 3.65 8.76 1.81
N GLU A 15 4.35 8.56 0.70
CA GLU A 15 3.86 8.95 -0.62
C GLU A 15 2.56 8.22 -0.95
N THR A 16 2.50 6.93 -0.62
CA THR A 16 1.28 6.14 -0.84
C THR A 16 0.17 6.57 0.12
N ALA A 17 0.49 6.84 1.38
CA ALA A 17 -0.50 7.31 2.35
C ALA A 17 -1.12 8.64 1.90
N LYS A 18 -0.30 9.54 1.36
CA LYS A 18 -0.79 10.81 0.86
C LYS A 18 -1.67 10.63 -0.36
N ALA A 19 -1.28 9.76 -1.28
CA ALA A 19 -2.09 9.46 -2.45
C ALA A 19 -3.43 8.83 -2.07
N LEU A 20 -3.43 7.96 -1.06
CA LEU A 20 -4.67 7.37 -0.53
C LEU A 20 -5.59 8.44 0.02
N LYS A 21 -5.04 9.36 0.80
CA LYS A 21 -5.83 10.47 1.36
C LYS A 21 -6.44 11.30 0.23
N ASP A 22 -5.65 11.60 -0.80
CA ASP A 22 -6.12 12.38 -1.95
C ASP A 22 -7.22 11.67 -2.73
N LYS A 23 -7.25 10.34 -2.69
CA LYS A 23 -8.24 9.52 -3.38
C LYS A 23 -9.43 9.14 -2.50
N GLY A 24 -9.51 9.71 -1.32
CA GLY A 24 -10.68 9.53 -0.46
C GLY A 24 -10.60 8.38 0.52
N PHE A 25 -9.42 7.81 0.74
CA PHE A 25 -9.28 6.78 1.76
C PHE A 25 -9.57 7.40 3.12
N ASN A 26 -10.60 6.90 3.79
CA ASN A 26 -11.03 7.45 5.08
C ASN A 26 -11.46 6.36 6.05
N GLU A 27 -10.76 5.22 5.98
CA GLU A 27 -11.00 4.11 6.88
C GLU A 27 -10.24 4.29 8.18
N PRO A 28 -10.78 3.82 9.31
CA PRO A 28 -10.09 3.99 10.60
C PRO A 28 -8.85 3.13 10.70
N VAL A 29 -7.76 3.75 11.11
CA VAL A 29 -6.48 3.05 11.27
C VAL A 29 -5.83 3.48 12.58
N HIS A 30 -4.86 2.69 13.05
CA HIS A 30 -4.14 2.99 14.28
C HIS A 30 -2.86 3.77 14.06
N ARG A 31 -2.38 3.86 12.83
CA ARG A 31 -1.08 4.47 12.55
C ARG A 31 -1.25 5.72 11.70
N ILE A 32 -0.50 6.75 12.08
CA ILE A 32 -0.50 8.03 11.37
C ILE A 32 0.92 8.31 10.93
N ILE A 33 1.07 8.89 9.75
CA ILE A 33 2.36 9.24 9.20
C ILE A 33 2.32 10.71 8.77
N TRP A 34 3.41 11.42 8.98
CA TRP A 34 3.52 12.82 8.55
C TRP A 34 4.93 13.13 8.11
N LYS A 35 5.03 14.20 7.36
CA LYS A 35 6.31 14.67 6.87
C LYS A 35 6.54 16.09 7.33
N HIS A 36 7.74 16.36 7.85
CA HIS A 36 8.13 17.69 8.25
C HIS A 36 9.50 17.96 7.66
N GLY A 37 9.56 18.83 6.65
CA GLY A 37 10.77 18.98 5.85
C GLY A 37 11.11 17.68 5.15
N ASP A 38 12.30 17.18 5.37
CA ASP A 38 12.74 15.91 4.79
C ASP A 38 12.52 14.74 5.72
N LYS A 39 11.98 14.99 6.91
CA LYS A 39 11.83 13.95 7.91
C LYS A 39 10.43 13.39 7.90
N ILE A 40 10.34 12.06 7.88
CA ILE A 40 9.07 11.33 7.95
C ILE A 40 8.98 10.70 9.34
N SER A 41 7.85 10.89 9.99
CA SER A 41 7.60 10.36 11.34
C SER A 41 6.30 9.59 11.36
N THR A 42 6.23 8.61 12.25
CA THR A 42 5.02 7.82 12.43
C THR A 42 4.69 7.69 13.91
N VAL A 43 3.40 7.49 14.19
CA VAL A 43 2.95 7.18 15.54
C VAL A 43 1.82 6.17 15.45
N THR A 44 1.80 5.23 16.38
CA THR A 44 0.72 4.26 16.51
C THR A 44 -0.11 4.64 17.72
N SER A 45 -1.41 4.82 17.50
CA SER A 45 -2.33 5.22 18.53
C SER A 45 -3.19 4.05 18.98
N LEU A 46 -3.62 4.05 20.23
CA LEU A 46 -4.56 3.05 20.71
C LEU A 46 -5.95 3.25 20.11
N GLU A 47 -6.27 4.49 19.75
CA GLU A 47 -7.54 4.80 19.12
C GLU A 47 -7.36 4.82 17.61
N LYS A 48 -8.39 4.37 16.90
CA LYS A 48 -8.39 4.43 15.44
C LYS A 48 -8.76 5.84 14.98
N MET A 49 -8.11 6.27 13.92
CA MET A 49 -8.37 7.60 13.34
C MET A 49 -8.51 7.48 11.83
N CYS A 50 -9.41 8.28 11.28
CA CYS A 50 -9.60 8.40 9.84
C CYS A 50 -8.88 9.65 9.34
N ASN A 51 -8.65 9.73 8.04
CA ASN A 51 -8.04 10.94 7.47
C ASN A 51 -8.86 12.20 7.78
N SER A 52 -10.18 12.07 7.87
CA SER A 52 -11.04 13.20 8.20
C SER A 52 -10.84 13.73 9.63
N ASP A 53 -10.20 12.94 10.50
CA ASP A 53 -9.93 13.36 11.88
C ASP A 53 -8.62 14.14 12.01
N LEU A 54 -7.85 14.23 10.94
CA LEU A 54 -6.53 14.86 10.96
C LEU A 54 -6.62 16.30 10.49
N ASP A 55 -6.05 17.21 11.28
CA ASP A 55 -6.16 18.63 11.03
C ASP A 55 -5.15 19.17 10.02
N SER A 56 -4.09 18.45 9.75
CA SER A 56 -3.01 18.93 8.92
C SER A 56 -2.97 18.20 7.58
N ASN A 57 -2.69 18.93 6.53
CA ASN A 57 -2.54 18.35 5.20
C ASN A 57 -1.30 17.45 5.11
N ASP A 58 -0.34 17.65 6.02
CA ASP A 58 0.89 16.85 6.03
C ASP A 58 0.73 15.55 6.79
N MET A 59 -0.37 15.38 7.50
CA MET A 59 -0.67 14.16 8.25
C MET A 59 -1.62 13.28 7.47
N CYS A 60 -1.30 12.00 7.40
CA CYS A 60 -2.13 11.02 6.71
C CYS A 60 -2.30 9.78 7.57
N SER A 61 -3.44 9.12 7.44
CA SER A 61 -3.56 7.78 7.99
C SER A 61 -2.58 6.87 7.25
N CYS A 62 -2.01 5.91 7.96
CA CYS A 62 -1.03 5.00 7.40
C CYS A 62 -1.53 3.56 7.54
N PRO A 63 -2.32 3.09 6.60
CA PRO A 63 -2.87 1.74 6.68
C PRO A 63 -1.82 0.68 6.34
N THR A 64 -2.12 -0.55 6.72
CA THR A 64 -1.34 -1.69 6.26
C THR A 64 -1.66 -1.97 4.80
N HIS A 65 -0.78 -2.71 4.15
CA HIS A 65 -1.03 -3.17 2.78
C HIS A 65 -2.35 -3.94 2.69
N GLN A 66 -2.62 -4.81 3.67
CA GLN A 66 -3.85 -5.61 3.66
C GLN A 66 -5.11 -4.75 3.69
N MET A 67 -5.09 -3.69 4.49
CA MET A 67 -6.23 -2.78 4.55
C MET A 67 -6.45 -2.08 3.21
N VAL A 68 -5.36 -1.67 2.55
CA VAL A 68 -5.46 -0.99 1.27
C VAL A 68 -5.97 -1.93 0.19
N LEU A 69 -5.46 -3.15 0.17
CA LEU A 69 -5.93 -4.15 -0.79
C LEU A 69 -7.43 -4.40 -0.63
N SER A 70 -7.88 -4.47 0.62
CA SER A 70 -9.30 -4.64 0.91
C SER A 70 -10.14 -3.44 0.44
N TRP A 71 -9.65 -2.24 0.72
CA TRP A 71 -10.31 -1.01 0.30
C TRP A 71 -10.41 -0.90 -1.23
N LEU A 72 -9.33 -1.24 -1.92
CA LEU A 72 -9.34 -1.23 -3.38
C LEU A 72 -10.36 -2.21 -3.94
N ARG A 73 -10.48 -3.40 -3.33
CA ARG A 73 -11.48 -4.38 -3.77
C ARG A 73 -12.90 -3.89 -3.54
N VAL A 74 -13.16 -3.38 -2.35
CA VAL A 74 -14.53 -3.05 -1.95
C VAL A 74 -15.01 -1.74 -2.57
N VAL A 75 -14.15 -0.73 -2.58
CA VAL A 75 -14.56 0.61 -3.03
C VAL A 75 -14.33 0.80 -4.51
N HIS A 76 -13.20 0.35 -5.02
CA HIS A 76 -12.83 0.59 -6.41
C HIS A 76 -12.94 -0.63 -7.32
N HIS A 77 -13.30 -1.78 -6.75
CA HIS A 77 -13.43 -3.03 -7.51
C HIS A 77 -12.14 -3.43 -8.23
N LEU A 78 -11.02 -3.15 -7.57
CA LEU A 78 -9.70 -3.48 -8.09
C LEU A 78 -9.10 -4.61 -7.28
N PHE A 79 -8.61 -5.63 -7.98
CA PHE A 79 -8.02 -6.80 -7.35
C PHE A 79 -6.54 -6.82 -7.72
N ILE A 80 -5.68 -6.91 -6.72
CA ILE A 80 -4.24 -6.99 -6.92
C ILE A 80 -3.77 -8.38 -6.55
N GLU A 81 -3.00 -8.98 -7.42
CA GLU A 81 -2.35 -10.24 -7.16
C GLU A 81 -0.85 -10.05 -7.37
N VAL A 82 -0.05 -10.41 -6.38
CA VAL A 82 1.40 -10.30 -6.46
C VAL A 82 1.96 -11.70 -6.63
N GLY A 83 2.79 -11.88 -7.64
CA GLY A 83 3.40 -13.15 -7.93
C GLY A 83 4.91 -13.08 -7.91
N VAL A 84 5.54 -14.25 -7.85
CA VAL A 84 6.98 -14.34 -7.88
C VAL A 84 7.40 -15.17 -9.09
N GLY A 85 8.43 -14.67 -9.78
CA GLY A 85 9.05 -15.40 -10.87
C GLY A 85 10.50 -15.70 -10.54
N VAL A 86 11.02 -16.76 -11.12
CA VAL A 86 12.40 -17.13 -10.95
C VAL A 86 13.05 -17.18 -12.31
N SER A 87 14.13 -16.43 -12.48
CA SER A 87 14.86 -16.43 -13.73
C SER A 87 15.78 -17.66 -13.80
N LEU A 88 16.33 -17.88 -14.99
CA LEU A 88 17.29 -18.97 -15.19
C LEU A 88 18.54 -18.84 -14.31
N ASN A 89 18.82 -17.63 -13.87
CA ASN A 89 19.97 -17.36 -13.00
C ASN A 89 19.64 -17.51 -11.51
N GLY A 90 18.42 -17.94 -11.20
CA GLY A 90 18.00 -18.06 -9.81
C GLY A 90 17.66 -16.74 -9.16
N ILE A 91 17.53 -15.68 -9.92
CA ILE A 91 17.15 -14.38 -9.41
C ILE A 91 15.64 -14.30 -9.35
N TYR A 92 15.10 -13.93 -8.18
CA TYR A 92 13.68 -13.77 -8.00
C TYR A 92 13.25 -12.41 -8.52
N SER A 93 12.11 -12.38 -9.15
CA SER A 93 11.44 -11.13 -9.47
C SER A 93 10.02 -11.23 -8.98
N PHE A 94 9.48 -10.09 -8.61
CA PHE A 94 8.08 -10.02 -8.19
C PHE A 94 7.33 -9.22 -9.23
N ASP A 95 6.16 -9.68 -9.58
CA ASP A 95 5.28 -8.94 -10.47
C ASP A 95 3.92 -8.82 -9.83
N TYR A 96 3.06 -8.02 -10.43
CA TYR A 96 1.70 -7.89 -9.94
C TYR A 96 0.73 -7.80 -11.11
N LEU A 97 -0.49 -8.17 -10.81
CA LEU A 97 -1.60 -8.13 -11.73
C LEU A 97 -2.70 -7.30 -11.10
N VAL A 98 -3.24 -6.37 -11.86
CA VAL A 98 -4.40 -5.59 -11.44
C VAL A 98 -5.57 -6.01 -12.32
N LEU A 99 -6.64 -6.47 -11.69
CA LEU A 99 -7.86 -6.86 -12.38
C LEU A 99 -8.97 -5.90 -11.96
N ASP A 100 -9.59 -5.24 -12.91
CA ASP A 100 -10.68 -4.32 -12.61
C ASP A 100 -12.04 -5.01 -12.83
N ASN A 101 -13.11 -4.30 -12.45
CA ASN A 101 -14.46 -4.82 -12.51
C ASN A 101 -14.94 -5.12 -13.94
N GLY A 102 -14.30 -4.58 -14.94
CA GLY A 102 -14.62 -4.84 -16.34
C GLY A 102 -13.89 -6.02 -16.92
N CYS A 103 -13.23 -6.80 -16.08
CA CYS A 103 -12.43 -7.94 -16.49
C CYS A 103 -11.21 -7.56 -17.32
N LYS A 104 -10.83 -6.30 -17.27
CA LYS A 104 -9.57 -5.86 -17.85
C LYS A 104 -8.48 -6.08 -16.82
N TYR A 105 -7.31 -6.42 -17.29
CA TYR A 105 -6.20 -6.58 -16.38
C TYR A 105 -4.93 -6.03 -17.01
N ILE A 106 -4.07 -5.54 -16.16
CA ILE A 106 -2.75 -5.08 -16.54
C ILE A 106 -1.76 -5.84 -15.68
N ARG A 107 -0.79 -6.46 -16.34
CA ARG A 107 0.28 -7.11 -15.63
C ARG A 107 1.55 -6.32 -15.83
N LYS A 108 2.17 -5.94 -14.72
CA LYS A 108 3.43 -5.23 -14.77
C LYS A 108 4.49 -6.01 -14.04
N ALA A 109 5.62 -6.20 -14.69
CA ALA A 109 6.76 -6.81 -14.06
C ALA A 109 7.46 -5.78 -13.18
N PHE A 110 7.81 -6.19 -12.00
CA PHE A 110 8.57 -5.35 -11.09
C PHE A 110 9.69 -6.21 -10.51
N THR A 111 10.92 -5.81 -10.78
CA THR A 111 12.07 -6.52 -10.25
C THR A 111 12.45 -5.88 -8.94
N GLY A 112 12.12 -6.55 -7.85
CA GLY A 112 12.43 -6.09 -6.51
C GLY A 112 12.84 -7.27 -5.65
N THR A 113 13.26 -6.97 -4.45
CA THR A 113 13.77 -7.99 -3.55
C THR A 113 12.70 -8.55 -2.64
N THR A 114 11.53 -7.93 -2.56
CA THR A 114 10.51 -8.35 -1.60
C THR A 114 9.12 -8.30 -2.20
N TYR A 115 8.26 -9.14 -1.63
CA TYR A 115 6.83 -9.14 -1.90
C TYR A 115 6.22 -7.77 -1.56
N GLU A 116 6.68 -7.16 -0.47
CA GLU A 116 6.16 -5.89 0.02
C GLU A 116 6.45 -4.75 -0.95
N ASP A 117 7.62 -4.75 -1.57
CA ASP A 117 7.94 -3.74 -2.58
C ASP A 117 7.02 -3.84 -3.79
N ALA A 118 6.75 -5.06 -4.24
CA ALA A 118 5.84 -5.27 -5.36
C ALA A 118 4.42 -4.85 -5.01
N THR A 119 3.99 -5.16 -3.78
CA THR A 119 2.66 -4.76 -3.30
C THR A 119 2.55 -3.24 -3.25
N GLU A 120 3.56 -2.57 -2.73
CA GLU A 120 3.58 -1.11 -2.67
C GLU A 120 3.46 -0.50 -4.07
N LYS A 121 4.21 -1.03 -5.02
CA LYS A 121 4.17 -0.56 -6.40
C LYS A 121 2.81 -0.80 -7.05
N ALA A 122 2.20 -1.94 -6.78
CA ALA A 122 0.88 -2.26 -7.31
C ALA A 122 -0.17 -1.28 -6.78
N ILE A 123 -0.09 -0.96 -5.49
CA ILE A 123 -0.99 0.01 -4.87
C ILE A 123 -0.80 1.39 -5.50
N GLN A 124 0.45 1.83 -5.65
CA GLN A 124 0.75 3.12 -6.26
C GLN A 124 0.22 3.20 -7.69
N ASP A 125 0.36 2.12 -8.45
CA ASP A 125 -0.14 2.06 -9.82
C ASP A 125 -1.66 2.17 -9.86
N CYS A 126 -2.36 1.47 -8.95
CA CYS A 126 -3.81 1.57 -8.85
C CYS A 126 -4.26 2.99 -8.54
N LEU A 127 -3.60 3.64 -7.58
CA LEU A 127 -3.98 5.00 -7.19
C LEU A 127 -3.73 6.00 -8.31
N ALA A 128 -2.67 5.82 -9.07
CA ALA A 128 -2.32 6.74 -10.14
C ALA A 128 -3.18 6.57 -11.39
N ASN A 129 -3.62 5.35 -11.69
CA ASN A 129 -4.20 5.04 -12.99
C ASN A 129 -5.63 4.53 -12.97
N PHE A 130 -6.10 4.01 -11.85
CA PHE A 130 -7.41 3.35 -11.78
C PHE A 130 -8.37 3.94 -10.76
N CYS A 131 -7.89 4.80 -9.88
CA CYS A 131 -8.75 5.46 -8.88
C CYS A 131 -9.01 6.89 -9.29
N GLU A 132 -10.25 7.28 -9.27
CA GLU A 132 -10.66 8.65 -9.61
C GLU A 132 -10.89 9.50 -8.38
#